data_20c145ae5ed23253680e31d61180e0f9
#
_entry.id   20c145ae5ed23253680e31d61180e0f9
#
_cell.length_a   1.000
_cell.length_b   1.000
_cell.length_c   1.000
_cell.angle_alpha   90.00
_cell.angle_beta   90.00
_cell.angle_gamma   90.00
#
_symmetry.space_group_name_H-M   'P 1'
#
loop_
_entity.id
_entity.type
_entity.pdbx_description
1 polymer ?
#
loop_
_entity_poly.entity_id
_entity_poly.type
_entity_poly.pdbx_seq_one_letter_code
_entity_poly.pdbx_strand_id
1 'polypeptide(L)'
;MAQNLKKKTNPATREQRLEAYQPLSGMVVPRFAGISTFMRLPHIAPTQAPGEIDIAILGIPFDGATTNRPGARLGPRQVREASSLMRLVNYGTLVAPYDLCACADVGDVPVNPIDVLDTLRRIEAEVAYLHQGGVIPLSIGGDHIISYPILRALASKGPLGMIHIDAHSDTGDTFFGGQKLTHGTPFRRAIEDSVLDPKRMVQIGIRGTMYSTDERQWALDQGIRIIDMEEVAEKGIPYAIAEARRIVGMEPTYFTFDIDSIDPAFAPGTGTPEIGGFTSREALQLVRGFRHLNLIGADMVEVSPPLDQSGGTALVGASIAFELLCLLAEARAERSARDTQLSVV
;
A
#
# COMPACT_ATOMS: atom_id res chain seq x y z
N MET A 1 -2.06 34.75 36.10
CA MET A 1 -1.11 35.11 35.03
C MET A 1 0.06 34.13 35.09
N ALA A 2 0.06 33.15 34.22
CA ALA A 2 1.22 32.30 33.99
C ALA A 2 1.35 32.18 32.45
N GLN A 3 2.26 32.99 31.90
CA GLN A 3 2.66 32.88 30.50
C GLN A 3 3.45 31.58 30.34
N ASN A 4 2.83 30.56 29.75
CA ASN A 4 3.54 29.41 29.21
C ASN A 4 4.32 29.85 27.99
N LEU A 5 5.58 30.21 28.20
CA LEU A 5 6.58 30.32 27.15
C LEU A 5 6.74 28.90 26.53
N LYS A 6 6.11 28.67 25.38
CA LYS A 6 6.49 27.56 24.49
C LYS A 6 7.96 27.75 24.15
N LYS A 7 8.86 26.99 24.79
CA LYS A 7 10.22 26.82 24.33
C LYS A 7 10.13 26.36 22.87
N LYS A 8 10.60 27.17 21.92
CA LYS A 8 10.93 26.70 20.57
C LYS A 8 12.06 25.69 20.74
N THR A 9 11.71 24.41 20.85
CA THR A 9 12.70 23.34 20.70
C THR A 9 13.15 23.39 19.26
N ASN A 10 14.46 23.41 19.01
CA ASN A 10 14.99 23.20 17.66
C ASN A 10 14.39 21.91 17.10
N PRO A 11 13.99 21.87 15.80
CA PRO A 11 13.51 20.64 15.20
C PRO A 11 14.56 19.54 15.38
N ALA A 12 14.11 18.31 15.69
CA ALA A 12 14.99 17.17 15.87
C ALA A 12 15.84 16.92 14.61
N THR A 13 17.12 16.59 14.78
CA THR A 13 17.96 16.19 13.66
C THR A 13 17.43 14.91 13.05
N ARG A 14 17.85 14.60 11.80
CA ARG A 14 17.50 13.34 11.16
C ARG A 14 17.88 12.14 12.04
N GLU A 15 19.06 12.12 12.61
CA GLU A 15 19.56 11.07 13.49
C GLU A 15 18.68 10.90 14.74
N GLN A 16 18.33 12.00 15.39
CA GLN A 16 17.42 11.98 16.55
C GLN A 16 16.05 11.42 16.21
N ARG A 17 15.51 11.73 15.02
CA ARG A 17 14.23 11.15 14.56
C ARG A 17 14.37 9.65 14.27
N LEU A 18 15.40 9.22 13.56
CA LEU A 18 15.64 7.80 13.31
C LEU A 18 15.75 7.00 14.61
N GLU A 19 16.45 7.52 15.62
CA GLU A 19 16.57 6.89 16.94
C GLU A 19 15.23 6.82 17.69
N ALA A 20 14.44 7.90 17.68
CA ALA A 20 13.15 7.99 18.37
C ALA A 20 12.08 7.07 17.78
N TYR A 21 12.16 6.76 16.49
CA TYR A 21 11.16 5.97 15.76
C TYR A 21 11.60 4.54 15.42
N GLN A 22 12.56 3.98 16.19
CA GLN A 22 12.92 2.56 16.07
C GLN A 22 11.79 1.66 16.60
N PRO A 23 11.50 0.53 15.95
CA PRO A 23 10.58 -0.47 16.48
C PRO A 23 11.07 -1.06 17.80
N LEU A 24 10.15 -1.42 18.68
CA LEU A 24 10.48 -2.08 19.94
C LEU A 24 11.18 -3.42 19.69
N SER A 25 12.45 -3.52 20.09
CA SER A 25 13.28 -4.69 19.84
C SER A 25 12.73 -5.95 20.55
N GLY A 26 12.60 -7.03 19.79
CA GLY A 26 12.29 -8.36 20.31
C GLY A 26 13.39 -8.97 21.19
N MET A 27 14.58 -8.38 21.18
CA MET A 27 15.69 -8.76 22.08
C MET A 27 15.57 -8.14 23.46
N VAL A 28 14.75 -7.08 23.62
CA VAL A 28 14.50 -6.38 24.89
C VAL A 28 13.14 -6.77 25.47
N VAL A 29 12.09 -6.76 24.63
CA VAL A 29 10.74 -7.14 25.04
C VAL A 29 10.25 -8.25 24.12
N PRO A 30 9.76 -9.39 24.66
CA PRO A 30 9.25 -10.49 23.85
C PRO A 30 8.22 -10.01 22.81
N ARG A 31 8.24 -10.58 21.60
CA ARG A 31 7.42 -10.13 20.46
C ARG A 31 5.91 -10.30 20.68
N PHE A 32 5.49 -11.16 21.60
CA PHE A 32 4.09 -11.34 21.96
C PHE A 32 3.58 -10.32 22.99
N ALA A 33 4.43 -9.41 23.46
CA ALA A 33 4.10 -8.41 24.49
C ALA A 33 4.12 -7.00 23.92
N GLY A 34 3.30 -6.14 24.47
CA GLY A 34 3.18 -4.72 24.11
C GLY A 34 1.93 -4.40 23.29
N ILE A 35 1.86 -3.16 22.80
CA ILE A 35 0.76 -2.70 21.93
C ILE A 35 1.01 -3.21 20.51
N SER A 36 -0.03 -3.76 19.88
CA SER A 36 0.02 -4.32 18.53
C SER A 36 -0.06 -3.21 17.47
N THR A 37 1.04 -2.48 17.28
CA THR A 37 1.27 -1.63 16.12
C THR A 37 1.99 -2.41 15.03
N PHE A 38 2.02 -1.93 13.80
CA PHE A 38 2.76 -2.59 12.71
C PHE A 38 4.24 -2.70 13.09
N MET A 39 4.77 -3.91 13.09
CA MET A 39 6.13 -4.25 13.49
C MET A 39 6.57 -3.66 14.85
N ARG A 40 5.59 -3.34 15.72
CA ARG A 40 5.82 -2.72 17.04
C ARG A 40 6.48 -1.34 16.94
N LEU A 41 6.18 -0.60 15.87
CA LEU A 41 6.55 0.79 15.70
C LEU A 41 5.93 1.68 16.78
N PRO A 42 6.53 2.82 17.10
CA PRO A 42 5.86 3.85 17.89
C PRO A 42 4.51 4.22 17.26
N HIS A 43 3.50 4.40 18.11
CA HIS A 43 2.22 4.95 17.70
C HIS A 43 2.19 6.46 17.97
N ILE A 44 1.80 7.24 16.95
CA ILE A 44 1.57 8.68 17.09
C ILE A 44 0.24 9.05 16.41
N ALA A 45 -0.38 10.14 16.85
CA ALA A 45 -1.54 10.65 16.15
C ALA A 45 -1.14 11.17 14.74
N PRO A 46 -2.01 11.02 13.72
CA PRO A 46 -1.71 11.52 12.36
C PRO A 46 -1.32 13.01 12.34
N THR A 47 -1.93 13.81 13.22
CA THR A 47 -1.64 15.26 13.35
C THR A 47 -0.23 15.56 13.86
N GLN A 48 0.47 14.58 14.42
CA GLN A 48 1.86 14.72 14.88
C GLN A 48 2.87 14.27 13.83
N ALA A 49 2.43 13.60 12.76
CA ALA A 49 3.31 12.99 11.76
C ALA A 49 4.13 13.99 10.93
N PRO A 50 3.57 15.14 10.45
CA PRO A 50 4.33 16.11 9.67
C PRO A 50 5.56 16.64 10.40
N GLY A 51 6.74 16.51 9.76
CA GLY A 51 8.01 16.95 10.31
C GLY A 51 8.67 15.97 11.30
N GLU A 52 7.92 14.99 11.84
CA GLU A 52 8.43 14.01 12.80
C GLU A 52 8.84 12.70 12.10
N ILE A 53 8.02 12.23 11.15
CA ILE A 53 8.26 10.97 10.46
C ILE A 53 8.33 11.15 8.94
N ASP A 54 8.94 10.18 8.27
CA ASP A 54 9.06 10.11 6.80
C ASP A 54 8.00 9.19 6.19
N ILE A 55 7.61 8.10 6.90
CA ILE A 55 6.63 7.11 6.43
C ILE A 55 5.61 6.84 7.53
N ALA A 56 4.34 6.94 7.20
CA ALA A 56 3.22 6.59 8.08
C ALA A 56 2.63 5.24 7.69
N ILE A 57 2.48 4.33 8.66
CA ILE A 57 1.65 3.14 8.51
C ILE A 57 0.22 3.52 8.91
N LEU A 58 -0.70 3.45 7.96
CA LEU A 58 -2.08 3.89 8.12
C LEU A 58 -3.05 2.73 7.88
N GLY A 59 -3.85 2.35 8.84
CA GLY A 59 -4.92 1.37 8.66
C GLY A 59 -6.18 2.01 8.06
N ILE A 60 -6.85 1.28 7.15
CA ILE A 60 -8.12 1.71 6.56
C ILE A 60 -9.13 0.57 6.68
N PRO A 61 -9.81 0.43 7.84
CA PRO A 61 -10.66 -0.71 8.18
C PRO A 61 -12.06 -0.59 7.56
N PHE A 62 -12.14 -0.62 6.22
CA PHE A 62 -13.37 -0.48 5.45
C PHE A 62 -13.54 -1.64 4.45
N ASP A 63 -14.74 -2.21 4.36
CA ASP A 63 -15.13 -3.21 3.37
C ASP A 63 -16.59 -3.07 2.93
N GLY A 64 -17.09 -1.83 3.00
CA GLY A 64 -18.46 -1.49 2.60
C GLY A 64 -18.68 -1.43 1.08
N ALA A 65 -17.60 -1.56 0.28
CA ALA A 65 -17.66 -1.59 -1.17
C ALA A 65 -17.42 -2.99 -1.77
N THR A 66 -17.30 -4.01 -0.93
CA THR A 66 -17.10 -5.41 -1.33
C THR A 66 -18.30 -5.95 -2.10
N THR A 67 -18.05 -6.61 -3.22
CA THR A 67 -19.11 -7.17 -4.08
C THR A 67 -19.55 -8.59 -3.71
N ASN A 68 -18.74 -9.30 -2.91
CA ASN A 68 -19.04 -10.70 -2.56
C ASN A 68 -18.86 -10.95 -1.04
N ARG A 69 -17.69 -11.37 -0.59
CA ARG A 69 -17.48 -11.82 0.80
C ARG A 69 -16.78 -10.72 1.63
N PRO A 70 -17.47 -10.05 2.59
CA PRO A 70 -16.87 -9.02 3.43
C PRO A 70 -15.95 -9.65 4.50
N GLY A 71 -15.15 -8.80 5.15
CA GLY A 71 -14.25 -9.16 6.25
C GLY A 71 -12.92 -8.42 6.20
N ALA A 72 -12.60 -7.77 5.07
CA ALA A 72 -11.36 -7.04 4.89
C ALA A 72 -11.21 -5.84 5.84
N ARG A 73 -12.31 -5.30 6.42
CA ARG A 73 -12.25 -4.29 7.49
C ARG A 73 -11.47 -4.72 8.72
N LEU A 74 -11.26 -6.02 8.92
CA LEU A 74 -10.47 -6.57 10.02
C LEU A 74 -8.99 -6.78 9.64
N GLY A 75 -8.66 -6.61 8.36
CA GLY A 75 -7.31 -6.78 7.80
C GLY A 75 -6.26 -5.94 8.50
N PRO A 76 -6.42 -4.61 8.64
CA PRO A 76 -5.41 -3.75 9.26
C PRO A 76 -4.99 -4.22 10.65
N ARG A 77 -5.96 -4.61 11.48
CA ARG A 77 -5.72 -5.11 12.83
C ARG A 77 -4.93 -6.41 12.84
N GLN A 78 -5.34 -7.39 12.01
CA GLN A 78 -4.71 -8.70 11.99
C GLN A 78 -3.30 -8.66 11.37
N VAL A 79 -3.09 -7.81 10.36
CA VAL A 79 -1.77 -7.57 9.75
C VAL A 79 -0.81 -6.95 10.77
N ARG A 80 -1.26 -5.99 11.59
CA ARG A 80 -0.44 -5.45 12.69
C ARG A 80 -0.04 -6.55 13.68
N GLU A 81 -0.97 -7.40 14.09
CA GLU A 81 -0.67 -8.51 14.99
C GLU A 81 0.35 -9.47 14.38
N ALA A 82 0.12 -9.92 13.14
CA ALA A 82 1.02 -10.81 12.43
C ALA A 82 2.42 -10.20 12.22
N SER A 83 2.51 -8.89 12.02
CA SER A 83 3.78 -8.17 11.81
C SER A 83 4.72 -8.22 13.02
N SER A 84 4.21 -8.54 14.22
CA SER A 84 5.03 -8.73 15.43
C SER A 84 6.06 -9.86 15.28
N LEU A 85 5.83 -10.80 14.37
CA LEU A 85 6.78 -11.89 14.06
C LEU A 85 8.02 -11.43 13.27
N MET A 86 7.96 -10.27 12.65
CA MET A 86 9.02 -9.77 11.76
C MET A 86 10.22 -9.21 12.52
N ARG A 87 11.32 -9.05 11.80
CA ARG A 87 12.59 -8.48 12.28
C ARG A 87 12.94 -7.26 11.44
N LEU A 88 13.87 -6.45 11.95
CA LEU A 88 14.15 -5.09 11.46
C LEU A 88 14.82 -5.04 10.08
N VAL A 89 15.53 -6.10 9.69
CA VAL A 89 16.29 -6.14 8.44
C VAL A 89 15.68 -7.17 7.51
N ASN A 90 15.44 -6.78 6.27
CA ASN A 90 15.01 -7.70 5.22
C ASN A 90 16.16 -8.61 4.83
N TYR A 91 16.01 -9.93 5.00
CA TYR A 91 17.07 -10.88 4.73
C TYR A 91 17.46 -10.97 3.24
N GLY A 92 16.49 -10.79 2.34
CA GLY A 92 16.71 -10.95 0.90
C GLY A 92 17.39 -9.73 0.24
N THR A 93 17.13 -8.52 0.77
CA THR A 93 17.63 -7.26 0.20
C THR A 93 18.66 -6.58 1.09
N LEU A 94 18.79 -7.01 2.34
CA LEU A 94 19.58 -6.39 3.41
C LEU A 94 19.13 -4.95 3.74
N VAL A 95 17.93 -4.54 3.33
CA VAL A 95 17.39 -3.24 3.66
C VAL A 95 16.91 -3.24 5.11
N ALA A 96 17.32 -2.23 5.87
CA ALA A 96 16.81 -1.87 7.19
C ALA A 96 16.02 -0.55 7.05
N PRO A 97 14.69 -0.57 6.83
CA PRO A 97 13.93 0.64 6.50
C PRO A 97 14.00 1.70 7.60
N TYR A 98 14.17 1.29 8.84
CA TYR A 98 14.23 2.16 10.01
C TYR A 98 15.58 2.89 10.18
N ASP A 99 16.63 2.43 9.49
CA ASP A 99 17.90 3.13 9.39
C ASP A 99 17.87 4.19 8.28
N LEU A 100 16.88 4.08 7.36
CA LEU A 100 16.70 5.00 6.25
C LEU A 100 15.66 6.09 6.55
N CYS A 101 14.59 5.76 7.25
CA CYS A 101 13.42 6.61 7.45
C CYS A 101 12.87 6.50 8.88
N ALA A 102 12.42 7.60 9.43
CA ALA A 102 11.61 7.63 10.63
C ALA A 102 10.19 7.12 10.27
N CYS A 103 9.77 5.99 10.85
CA CYS A 103 8.51 5.35 10.56
C CYS A 103 7.65 5.24 11.81
N ALA A 104 6.34 5.48 11.71
CA ALA A 104 5.40 5.28 12.81
C ALA A 104 4.08 4.68 12.33
N ASP A 105 3.40 3.96 13.22
CA ASP A 105 2.01 3.57 13.04
C ASP A 105 1.11 4.74 13.49
N VAL A 106 0.34 5.30 12.57
CA VAL A 106 -0.52 6.46 12.87
C VAL A 106 -1.97 6.04 13.20
N GLY A 107 -2.21 4.74 13.37
CA GLY A 107 -3.53 4.21 13.67
C GLY A 107 -4.39 4.03 12.42
N ASP A 108 -5.70 4.17 12.59
CA ASP A 108 -6.68 3.91 11.55
C ASP A 108 -7.45 5.17 11.17
N VAL A 109 -7.78 5.30 9.88
CA VAL A 109 -8.77 6.29 9.42
C VAL A 109 -10.11 6.05 10.12
N PRO A 110 -10.77 7.07 10.68
CA PRO A 110 -12.08 6.93 11.30
C PRO A 110 -13.17 6.79 10.23
N VAL A 111 -13.22 5.63 9.56
CA VAL A 111 -14.15 5.32 8.47
C VAL A 111 -15.61 5.35 8.95
N ASN A 112 -16.53 5.59 8.02
CA ASN A 112 -17.99 5.46 8.25
C ASN A 112 -18.48 4.14 7.62
N PRO A 113 -18.76 3.09 8.40
CA PRO A 113 -19.05 1.76 7.85
C PRO A 113 -20.39 1.66 7.10
N ILE A 114 -21.22 2.69 7.14
CA ILE A 114 -22.54 2.72 6.48
C ILE A 114 -22.63 3.76 5.36
N ASP A 115 -21.56 4.54 5.12
CA ASP A 115 -21.52 5.55 4.05
C ASP A 115 -20.17 5.50 3.33
N VAL A 116 -20.21 4.96 2.12
CA VAL A 116 -19.02 4.83 1.25
C VAL A 116 -18.45 6.20 0.91
N LEU A 117 -19.30 7.16 0.51
CA LEU A 117 -18.84 8.50 0.11
C LEU A 117 -18.21 9.27 1.26
N ASP A 118 -18.77 9.16 2.46
CA ASP A 118 -18.18 9.77 3.66
C ASP A 118 -16.84 9.11 4.00
N THR A 119 -16.75 7.78 3.89
CA THR A 119 -15.50 7.06 4.10
C THR A 119 -14.41 7.49 3.11
N LEU A 120 -14.72 7.55 1.80
CA LEU A 120 -13.76 7.97 0.78
C LEU A 120 -13.24 9.40 1.05
N ARG A 121 -14.13 10.33 1.45
CA ARG A 121 -13.71 11.70 1.83
C ARG A 121 -12.78 11.72 3.02
N ARG A 122 -13.02 10.90 4.04
CA ARG A 122 -12.16 10.81 5.24
C ARG A 122 -10.79 10.25 4.91
N ILE A 123 -10.72 9.20 4.08
CA ILE A 123 -9.46 8.63 3.60
C ILE A 123 -8.67 9.69 2.81
N GLU A 124 -9.31 10.35 1.85
CA GLU A 124 -8.68 11.39 1.04
C GLU A 124 -8.12 12.53 1.91
N ALA A 125 -8.90 13.00 2.88
CA ALA A 125 -8.49 14.09 3.76
C ALA A 125 -7.29 13.71 4.65
N GLU A 126 -7.28 12.51 5.23
CA GLU A 126 -6.20 12.03 6.09
C GLU A 126 -4.90 11.83 5.29
N VAL A 127 -4.99 11.19 4.13
CA VAL A 127 -3.83 10.96 3.26
C VAL A 127 -3.31 12.28 2.70
N ALA A 128 -4.18 13.20 2.30
CA ALA A 128 -3.78 14.52 1.83
C ALA A 128 -3.04 15.31 2.91
N TYR A 129 -3.50 15.24 4.17
CA TYR A 129 -2.84 15.87 5.30
C TYR A 129 -1.41 15.33 5.51
N LEU A 130 -1.25 14.00 5.51
CA LEU A 130 0.06 13.36 5.63
C LEU A 130 0.98 13.74 4.46
N HIS A 131 0.47 13.64 3.22
CA HIS A 131 1.24 13.91 2.01
C HIS A 131 1.69 15.38 1.91
N GLN A 132 0.81 16.33 2.24
CA GLN A 132 1.16 17.77 2.30
C GLN A 132 2.23 18.05 3.36
N GLY A 133 2.24 17.27 4.43
CA GLY A 133 3.28 17.30 5.46
C GLY A 133 4.59 16.60 5.06
N GLY A 134 4.71 16.09 3.83
CA GLY A 134 5.89 15.39 3.32
C GLY A 134 6.02 13.94 3.78
N VAL A 135 4.97 13.37 4.37
CA VAL A 135 4.92 12.00 4.86
C VAL A 135 4.39 11.06 3.77
N ILE A 136 5.06 9.94 3.56
CA ILE A 136 4.66 8.90 2.60
C ILE A 136 3.71 7.93 3.30
N PRO A 137 2.49 7.68 2.78
CA PRO A 137 1.61 6.67 3.32
C PRO A 137 1.98 5.26 2.84
N LEU A 138 2.04 4.31 3.77
CA LEU A 138 1.88 2.89 3.54
C LEU A 138 0.55 2.49 4.17
N SER A 139 -0.46 2.27 3.35
CA SER A 139 -1.81 1.96 3.81
C SER A 139 -2.01 0.44 3.92
N ILE A 140 -2.67 0.01 4.98
CA ILE A 140 -3.10 -1.38 5.15
C ILE A 140 -4.62 -1.38 5.08
N GLY A 141 -5.16 -1.93 4.01
CA GLY A 141 -6.58 -1.88 3.71
C GLY A 141 -7.40 -2.98 4.40
N GLY A 142 -8.56 -2.70 4.29
CA GLY A 142 -9.88 -2.94 3.81
C GLY A 142 -9.95 -3.47 2.38
N ASP A 143 -11.11 -3.22 1.80
CA ASP A 143 -11.36 -3.55 0.40
C ASP A 143 -10.65 -2.57 -0.56
N HIS A 144 -10.50 -2.95 -1.83
CA HIS A 144 -9.65 -2.23 -2.79
C HIS A 144 -10.17 -0.84 -3.20
N ILE A 145 -11.42 -0.47 -2.88
CA ILE A 145 -11.96 0.89 -3.13
C ILE A 145 -11.12 1.97 -2.45
N ILE A 146 -10.42 1.63 -1.36
CA ILE A 146 -9.64 2.60 -0.58
C ILE A 146 -8.51 3.24 -1.38
N SER A 147 -8.00 2.55 -2.41
CA SER A 147 -6.91 3.07 -3.25
C SER A 147 -7.34 4.28 -4.08
N TYR A 148 -8.62 4.40 -4.43
CA TYR A 148 -9.12 5.54 -5.19
C TYR A 148 -8.96 6.89 -4.45
N PRO A 149 -9.45 7.10 -3.22
CA PRO A 149 -9.23 8.35 -2.49
C PRO A 149 -7.76 8.58 -2.12
N ILE A 150 -6.95 7.52 -1.93
CA ILE A 150 -5.51 7.65 -1.71
C ILE A 150 -4.84 8.26 -2.96
N LEU A 151 -5.15 7.73 -4.14
CA LEU A 151 -4.62 8.25 -5.41
C LEU A 151 -5.02 9.72 -5.62
N ARG A 152 -6.26 10.10 -5.33
CA ARG A 152 -6.73 11.50 -5.39
C ARG A 152 -5.89 12.42 -4.50
N ALA A 153 -5.62 11.99 -3.28
CA ALA A 153 -4.82 12.76 -2.34
C ALA A 153 -3.36 12.92 -2.79
N LEU A 154 -2.77 11.88 -3.39
CA LEU A 154 -1.37 11.86 -3.81
C LEU A 154 -1.13 12.55 -5.15
N ALA A 155 -2.11 12.60 -6.05
CA ALA A 155 -1.99 13.16 -7.40
C ALA A 155 -1.99 14.69 -7.46
N SER A 156 -1.69 15.39 -6.37
CA SER A 156 -1.75 16.85 -6.26
C SER A 156 -0.85 17.61 -7.24
N LYS A 157 0.15 16.93 -7.82
CA LYS A 157 1.11 17.50 -8.79
C LYS A 157 0.92 16.96 -10.21
N GLY A 158 -0.09 16.15 -10.44
CA GLY A 158 -0.40 15.53 -11.73
C GLY A 158 -0.63 14.03 -11.63
N PRO A 159 -1.02 13.39 -12.74
CA PRO A 159 -1.36 11.97 -12.78
C PRO A 159 -0.18 11.08 -12.37
N LEU A 160 -0.46 10.03 -11.62
CA LEU A 160 0.52 9.07 -11.15
C LEU A 160 0.66 7.89 -12.11
N GLY A 161 1.85 7.27 -12.15
CA GLY A 161 1.99 5.90 -12.61
C GLY A 161 1.51 4.92 -11.54
N MET A 162 1.22 3.67 -11.93
CA MET A 162 0.80 2.65 -10.97
C MET A 162 1.34 1.26 -11.31
N ILE A 163 1.84 0.58 -10.29
CA ILE A 163 2.05 -0.87 -10.28
C ILE A 163 0.89 -1.48 -9.51
N HIS A 164 0.11 -2.30 -10.17
CA HIS A 164 -1.05 -2.99 -9.63
C HIS A 164 -0.82 -4.51 -9.70
N ILE A 165 -0.69 -5.15 -8.55
CA ILE A 165 -0.54 -6.61 -8.43
C ILE A 165 -1.83 -7.17 -7.85
N ASP A 166 -2.54 -7.98 -8.63
CA ASP A 166 -3.92 -8.37 -8.34
C ASP A 166 -4.33 -9.59 -9.19
N ALA A 167 -5.34 -10.32 -8.77
CA ALA A 167 -6.04 -11.27 -9.63
C ALA A 167 -7.04 -10.58 -10.58
N HIS A 168 -7.54 -9.39 -10.20
CA HIS A 168 -8.58 -8.65 -10.88
C HIS A 168 -8.05 -7.34 -11.50
N SER A 169 -8.76 -6.81 -12.49
CA SER A 169 -8.37 -5.55 -13.13
C SER A 169 -8.77 -4.32 -12.31
N ASP A 170 -9.87 -4.41 -11.55
CA ASP A 170 -10.48 -3.34 -10.78
C ASP A 170 -10.76 -2.05 -11.59
N THR A 171 -10.99 -2.27 -12.89
CA THR A 171 -11.36 -1.24 -13.89
C THR A 171 -12.81 -1.38 -14.36
N GLY A 172 -13.63 -2.14 -13.63
CA GLY A 172 -15.05 -2.28 -13.87
C GLY A 172 -15.77 -0.93 -13.89
N ASP A 173 -16.83 -0.81 -14.70
CA ASP A 173 -17.62 0.42 -14.76
C ASP A 173 -18.59 0.52 -13.60
N THR A 174 -19.48 -0.46 -13.47
CA THR A 174 -20.53 -0.48 -12.47
C THR A 174 -20.88 -1.90 -12.05
N PHE A 175 -21.36 -2.02 -10.81
CA PHE A 175 -21.95 -3.25 -10.27
C PHE A 175 -23.39 -2.98 -9.81
N PHE A 176 -24.18 -4.01 -9.57
CA PHE A 176 -25.50 -3.95 -8.91
C PHE A 176 -26.43 -2.88 -9.49
N GLY A 177 -26.53 -2.80 -10.82
CA GLY A 177 -27.46 -1.87 -11.48
C GLY A 177 -27.01 -0.41 -11.46
N GLY A 178 -25.71 -0.14 -11.45
CA GLY A 178 -25.18 1.20 -11.63
C GLY A 178 -24.30 1.74 -10.50
N GLN A 179 -23.93 0.89 -9.52
CA GLN A 179 -22.99 1.30 -8.47
C GLN A 179 -21.59 1.47 -9.04
N LYS A 180 -21.08 2.69 -8.98
CA LYS A 180 -19.76 3.07 -9.49
C LYS A 180 -18.63 2.94 -8.48
N LEU A 181 -18.96 2.80 -7.19
CA LEU A 181 -18.00 2.79 -6.08
C LEU A 181 -18.07 1.42 -5.40
N THR A 182 -17.29 0.49 -5.95
CA THR A 182 -17.06 -0.86 -5.42
C THR A 182 -15.58 -1.17 -5.46
N HIS A 183 -15.14 -2.23 -4.77
CA HIS A 183 -13.73 -2.65 -4.80
C HIS A 183 -13.25 -3.05 -6.21
N GLY A 184 -14.15 -3.43 -7.14
CA GLY A 184 -13.83 -3.73 -8.53
C GLY A 184 -13.81 -2.52 -9.48
N THR A 185 -13.85 -1.26 -8.97
CA THR A 185 -13.98 -0.06 -9.83
C THR A 185 -12.99 1.08 -9.53
N PRO A 186 -12.09 0.98 -8.52
CA PRO A 186 -11.29 2.13 -8.07
C PRO A 186 -10.44 2.74 -9.17
N PHE A 187 -9.82 1.93 -10.01
CA PHE A 187 -8.85 2.43 -10.98
C PHE A 187 -9.53 3.03 -12.22
N ARG A 188 -10.73 2.57 -12.55
CA ARG A 188 -11.53 3.28 -13.55
C ARG A 188 -11.90 4.69 -13.07
N ARG A 189 -12.34 4.81 -11.82
CA ARG A 189 -12.63 6.13 -11.22
C ARG A 189 -11.40 7.02 -11.19
N ALA A 190 -10.26 6.47 -10.82
CA ALA A 190 -8.99 7.21 -10.77
C ALA A 190 -8.53 7.71 -12.16
N ILE A 191 -8.75 6.92 -13.21
CA ILE A 191 -8.45 7.32 -14.61
C ILE A 191 -9.45 8.37 -15.08
N GLU A 192 -10.75 8.18 -14.83
CA GLU A 192 -11.80 9.16 -15.19
C GLU A 192 -11.56 10.52 -14.52
N ASP A 193 -11.06 10.53 -13.28
CA ASP A 193 -10.68 11.75 -12.54
C ASP A 193 -9.31 12.30 -12.95
N SER A 194 -8.60 11.67 -13.89
CA SER A 194 -7.26 12.05 -14.34
C SER A 194 -6.20 12.08 -13.22
N VAL A 195 -6.34 11.25 -12.20
CA VAL A 195 -5.35 11.08 -11.13
C VAL A 195 -4.37 9.93 -11.39
N LEU A 196 -4.71 9.02 -12.31
CA LEU A 196 -3.83 7.99 -12.87
C LEU A 196 -3.58 8.24 -14.36
N ASP A 197 -2.33 8.04 -14.79
CA ASP A 197 -1.97 7.95 -16.20
C ASP A 197 -2.05 6.48 -16.64
N PRO A 198 -3.07 6.08 -17.41
CA PRO A 198 -3.24 4.69 -17.82
C PRO A 198 -2.09 4.15 -18.67
N LYS A 199 -1.33 5.02 -19.36
CA LYS A 199 -0.15 4.62 -20.14
C LYS A 199 1.08 4.35 -19.25
N ARG A 200 1.03 4.75 -18.00
CA ARG A 200 2.02 4.46 -16.96
C ARG A 200 1.45 3.54 -15.90
N MET A 201 0.40 2.80 -16.22
CA MET A 201 -0.21 1.79 -15.36
C MET A 201 0.11 0.39 -15.89
N VAL A 202 0.52 -0.50 -14.99
CA VAL A 202 0.73 -1.91 -15.28
C VAL A 202 -0.04 -2.75 -14.27
N GLN A 203 -0.78 -3.72 -14.77
CA GLN A 203 -1.49 -4.73 -13.98
C GLN A 203 -0.77 -6.07 -14.15
N ILE A 204 -0.50 -6.77 -13.04
CA ILE A 204 0.28 -8.01 -13.03
C ILE A 204 -0.46 -9.06 -12.21
N GLY A 205 -0.73 -10.23 -12.81
CA GLY A 205 -1.36 -11.34 -12.12
C GLY A 205 -2.81 -11.58 -12.48
N ILE A 206 -3.37 -10.76 -13.36
CA ILE A 206 -4.78 -10.82 -13.76
C ILE A 206 -5.13 -12.21 -14.31
N ARG A 207 -6.22 -12.79 -13.79
CA ARG A 207 -6.65 -14.15 -14.14
C ARG A 207 -8.13 -14.40 -13.80
N GLY A 208 -8.55 -15.65 -13.82
CA GLY A 208 -9.89 -16.07 -13.41
C GLY A 208 -10.95 -15.83 -14.49
N THR A 209 -12.16 -15.50 -14.06
CA THR A 209 -13.32 -15.35 -14.93
C THR A 209 -13.80 -13.90 -15.00
N MET A 210 -14.41 -13.52 -16.11
CA MET A 210 -14.94 -12.17 -16.35
C MET A 210 -16.44 -12.22 -16.61
N TYR A 211 -17.19 -11.16 -16.29
CA TYR A 211 -18.59 -11.02 -16.67
C TYR A 211 -18.74 -10.78 -18.19
N SER A 212 -17.82 -10.01 -18.78
CA SER A 212 -17.68 -9.80 -20.22
C SER A 212 -16.24 -9.45 -20.59
N THR A 213 -15.94 -9.46 -21.88
CA THR A 213 -14.62 -9.01 -22.37
C THR A 213 -14.47 -7.47 -22.38
N ASP A 214 -15.55 -6.73 -22.15
CA ASP A 214 -15.59 -5.27 -22.30
C ASP A 214 -14.69 -4.56 -21.30
N GLU A 215 -14.59 -5.08 -20.06
CA GLU A 215 -13.71 -4.51 -19.02
C GLU A 215 -12.25 -4.61 -19.43
N ARG A 216 -11.80 -5.79 -19.89
CA ARG A 216 -10.44 -5.98 -20.40
C ARG A 216 -10.19 -5.10 -21.62
N GLN A 217 -11.14 -5.03 -22.56
CA GLN A 217 -11.00 -4.21 -23.75
C GLN A 217 -10.90 -2.73 -23.38
N TRP A 218 -11.75 -2.25 -22.47
CA TRP A 218 -11.66 -0.86 -22.01
C TRP A 218 -10.27 -0.54 -21.42
N ALA A 219 -9.71 -1.40 -20.58
CA ALA A 219 -8.39 -1.20 -19.99
C ALA A 219 -7.29 -1.10 -21.08
N LEU A 220 -7.34 -1.97 -22.08
CA LEU A 220 -6.42 -1.95 -23.23
C LEU A 220 -6.57 -0.68 -24.08
N ASP A 221 -7.81 -0.22 -24.31
CA ASP A 221 -8.12 1.00 -25.09
C ASP A 221 -7.62 2.26 -24.37
N GLN A 222 -7.55 2.25 -23.02
CA GLN A 222 -6.92 3.32 -22.26
C GLN A 222 -5.38 3.28 -22.34
N GLY A 223 -4.79 2.18 -22.77
CA GLY A 223 -3.34 1.98 -22.84
C GLY A 223 -2.73 1.34 -21.61
N ILE A 224 -3.54 0.75 -20.73
CA ILE A 224 -3.06 -0.01 -19.57
C ILE A 224 -2.31 -1.26 -20.04
N ARG A 225 -1.14 -1.53 -19.49
CA ARG A 225 -0.39 -2.76 -19.75
C ARG A 225 -0.87 -3.85 -18.78
N ILE A 226 -1.49 -4.87 -19.31
CA ILE A 226 -1.91 -6.06 -18.55
C ILE A 226 -0.90 -7.17 -18.81
N ILE A 227 -0.27 -7.68 -17.75
CA ILE A 227 0.57 -8.88 -17.71
C ILE A 227 -0.21 -9.92 -16.94
N ASP A 228 -1.02 -10.71 -17.63
CA ASP A 228 -1.84 -11.76 -17.02
C ASP A 228 -0.98 -12.94 -16.55
N MET A 229 -1.57 -13.84 -15.77
CA MET A 229 -0.82 -14.99 -15.20
C MET A 229 -0.30 -15.94 -16.27
N GLU A 230 -0.96 -16.05 -17.43
CA GLU A 230 -0.47 -16.86 -18.55
C GLU A 230 0.84 -16.26 -19.12
N GLU A 231 0.89 -14.95 -19.28
CA GLU A 231 2.10 -14.26 -19.73
C GLU A 231 3.22 -14.37 -18.68
N VAL A 232 2.88 -14.29 -17.38
CA VAL A 232 3.86 -14.51 -16.30
C VAL A 232 4.38 -15.94 -16.31
N ALA A 233 3.51 -16.93 -16.52
CA ALA A 233 3.91 -18.33 -16.58
C ALA A 233 4.83 -18.63 -17.77
N GLU A 234 4.59 -18.00 -18.93
CA GLU A 234 5.39 -18.14 -20.13
C GLU A 234 6.76 -17.45 -20.01
N LYS A 235 6.77 -16.21 -19.51
CA LYS A 235 7.96 -15.32 -19.59
C LYS A 235 8.72 -15.15 -18.27
N GLY A 236 8.10 -15.52 -17.15
CA GLY A 236 8.66 -15.48 -15.82
C GLY A 236 8.60 -14.13 -15.11
N ILE A 237 8.77 -14.15 -13.80
CA ILE A 237 8.80 -12.97 -12.92
C ILE A 237 9.80 -11.88 -13.37
N PRO A 238 11.06 -12.22 -13.79
CA PRO A 238 12.00 -11.18 -14.24
C PRO A 238 11.50 -10.36 -15.42
N TYR A 239 10.77 -10.97 -16.35
CA TYR A 239 10.14 -10.26 -17.46
C TYR A 239 9.06 -9.30 -16.97
N ALA A 240 8.15 -9.77 -16.09
CA ALA A 240 7.10 -8.93 -15.56
C ALA A 240 7.67 -7.69 -14.83
N ILE A 241 8.74 -7.87 -14.06
CA ILE A 241 9.46 -6.78 -13.39
C ILE A 241 10.05 -5.80 -14.43
N ALA A 242 10.77 -6.29 -15.41
CA ALA A 242 11.43 -5.43 -16.41
C ALA A 242 10.40 -4.62 -17.20
N GLU A 243 9.32 -5.25 -17.63
CA GLU A 243 8.26 -4.60 -18.41
C GLU A 243 7.51 -3.56 -17.56
N ALA A 244 7.16 -3.89 -16.30
CA ALA A 244 6.52 -2.93 -15.41
C ALA A 244 7.40 -1.70 -15.17
N ARG A 245 8.69 -1.89 -14.90
CA ARG A 245 9.65 -0.78 -14.75
C ARG A 245 9.74 0.09 -15.98
N ARG A 246 9.70 -0.52 -17.18
CA ARG A 246 9.68 0.21 -18.46
C ARG A 246 8.44 1.09 -18.60
N ILE A 247 7.27 0.58 -18.20
CA ILE A 247 5.98 1.28 -18.31
C ILE A 247 5.89 2.44 -17.32
N VAL A 248 6.16 2.21 -16.03
CA VAL A 248 6.01 3.27 -15.01
C VAL A 248 7.11 4.32 -15.07
N GLY A 249 8.30 3.95 -15.55
CA GLY A 249 9.45 4.86 -15.61
C GLY A 249 9.95 5.30 -14.23
N MET A 250 10.50 6.53 -14.16
CA MET A 250 11.07 7.12 -12.95
C MET A 250 10.22 8.25 -12.34
N GLU A 251 9.09 8.54 -12.96
CA GLU A 251 8.14 9.54 -12.48
C GLU A 251 7.35 9.02 -11.25
N PRO A 252 6.68 9.91 -10.49
CA PRO A 252 5.92 9.51 -9.32
C PRO A 252 4.97 8.35 -9.60
N THR A 253 5.10 7.28 -8.80
CA THR A 253 4.38 6.02 -8.99
C THR A 253 3.78 5.56 -7.68
N TYR A 254 2.55 5.05 -7.73
CA TYR A 254 1.87 4.37 -6.64
C TYR A 254 1.99 2.85 -6.79
N PHE A 255 2.10 2.15 -5.66
CA PHE A 255 2.13 0.70 -5.65
C PHE A 255 0.93 0.15 -4.88
N THR A 256 0.11 -0.65 -5.51
CA THR A 256 -0.99 -1.36 -4.85
C THR A 256 -0.81 -2.87 -4.98
N PHE A 257 -1.03 -3.57 -3.87
CA PHE A 257 -0.93 -5.01 -3.78
C PHE A 257 -2.22 -5.58 -3.19
N ASP A 258 -2.99 -6.28 -4.02
CA ASP A 258 -4.10 -7.10 -3.55
C ASP A 258 -3.59 -8.48 -3.13
N ILE A 259 -4.01 -8.92 -1.95
CA ILE A 259 -3.59 -10.21 -1.41
C ILE A 259 -4.12 -11.38 -2.24
N ASP A 260 -5.20 -11.20 -3.00
CA ASP A 260 -5.79 -12.23 -3.85
C ASP A 260 -5.00 -12.48 -5.15
N SER A 261 -4.01 -11.64 -5.45
CA SER A 261 -2.99 -11.94 -6.47
C SER A 261 -2.23 -13.24 -6.15
N ILE A 262 -2.13 -13.57 -4.86
CA ILE A 262 -1.51 -14.80 -4.35
C ILE A 262 -2.53 -15.94 -4.45
N ASP A 263 -2.05 -17.13 -4.85
CA ASP A 263 -2.89 -18.31 -4.93
C ASP A 263 -3.51 -18.65 -3.56
N PRO A 264 -4.82 -19.01 -3.51
CA PRO A 264 -5.50 -19.32 -2.25
C PRO A 264 -4.91 -20.52 -1.50
N ALA A 265 -4.03 -21.30 -2.11
CA ALA A 265 -3.24 -22.29 -1.38
C ALA A 265 -2.28 -21.67 -0.36
N PHE A 266 -1.87 -20.40 -0.56
CA PHE A 266 -0.97 -19.63 0.32
C PHE A 266 -1.68 -18.51 1.05
N ALA A 267 -2.73 -17.91 0.46
CA ALA A 267 -3.46 -16.79 1.02
C ALA A 267 -4.99 -16.96 0.81
N PRO A 268 -5.65 -17.90 1.53
CA PRO A 268 -7.08 -18.16 1.38
C PRO A 268 -7.99 -17.06 1.94
N GLY A 269 -7.47 -16.20 2.81
CA GLY A 269 -8.24 -15.22 3.58
C GLY A 269 -8.48 -13.91 2.81
N THR A 270 -9.20 -14.00 1.71
CA THR A 270 -9.63 -12.85 0.89
C THR A 270 -11.06 -13.02 0.39
N GLY A 271 -11.69 -11.92 -0.03
CA GLY A 271 -13.10 -11.88 -0.46
C GLY A 271 -13.35 -12.60 -1.78
N THR A 272 -12.45 -12.45 -2.73
CA THR A 272 -12.59 -12.90 -4.12
C THR A 272 -11.33 -13.65 -4.60
N PRO A 273 -11.02 -14.83 -4.00
CA PRO A 273 -9.84 -15.60 -4.39
C PRO A 273 -10.00 -16.19 -5.79
N GLU A 274 -8.91 -16.18 -6.56
CA GLU A 274 -8.78 -16.85 -7.85
C GLU A 274 -7.62 -17.87 -7.80
N ILE A 275 -7.83 -19.07 -8.30
CA ILE A 275 -6.76 -20.09 -8.37
C ILE A 275 -5.75 -19.78 -9.47
N GLY A 276 -4.55 -20.41 -9.40
CA GLY A 276 -3.50 -20.22 -10.39
C GLY A 276 -2.73 -18.92 -10.20
N GLY A 277 -2.70 -18.39 -8.96
CA GLY A 277 -2.01 -17.16 -8.59
C GLY A 277 -0.53 -17.34 -8.25
N PHE A 278 0.10 -16.28 -7.77
CA PHE A 278 1.48 -16.31 -7.30
C PHE A 278 1.63 -17.19 -6.07
N THR A 279 2.72 -17.93 -5.98
CA THR A 279 3.20 -18.42 -4.68
C THR A 279 3.65 -17.23 -3.82
N SER A 280 3.65 -17.38 -2.50
CA SER A 280 4.18 -16.34 -1.61
C SER A 280 5.64 -15.97 -1.91
N ARG A 281 6.45 -16.94 -2.41
CA ARG A 281 7.84 -16.69 -2.83
C ARG A 281 7.92 -15.81 -4.08
N GLU A 282 7.10 -16.11 -5.10
CA GLU A 282 7.05 -15.30 -6.34
C GLU A 282 6.57 -13.89 -6.07
N ALA A 283 5.56 -13.71 -5.19
CA ALA A 283 5.09 -12.41 -4.76
C ALA A 283 6.19 -11.58 -4.10
N LEU A 284 6.99 -12.17 -3.19
CA LEU A 284 8.14 -11.48 -2.60
C LEU A 284 9.21 -11.13 -3.64
N GLN A 285 9.47 -12.02 -4.60
CA GLN A 285 10.42 -11.76 -5.69
C GLN A 285 9.95 -10.61 -6.57
N LEU A 286 8.67 -10.59 -6.91
CA LEU A 286 8.04 -9.56 -7.73
C LEU A 286 8.14 -8.19 -7.05
N VAL A 287 7.70 -8.07 -5.78
CA VAL A 287 7.77 -6.81 -5.04
C VAL A 287 9.21 -6.30 -4.94
N ARG A 288 10.18 -7.15 -4.58
CA ARG A 288 11.61 -6.78 -4.51
C ARG A 288 12.19 -6.29 -5.82
N GLY A 289 11.63 -6.70 -6.95
CA GLY A 289 12.04 -6.25 -8.28
C GLY A 289 11.79 -4.77 -8.56
N PHE A 290 10.99 -4.09 -7.74
CA PHE A 290 10.63 -2.69 -7.92
C PHE A 290 11.43 -1.71 -7.05
N ARG A 291 12.56 -2.14 -6.50
CA ARG A 291 13.51 -1.25 -5.79
C ARG A 291 13.98 -0.12 -6.70
N HIS A 292 14.26 1.04 -6.09
CA HIS A 292 14.78 2.24 -6.77
C HIS A 292 13.80 2.92 -7.75
N LEU A 293 12.52 2.58 -7.72
CA LEU A 293 11.47 3.36 -8.39
C LEU A 293 11.08 4.57 -7.52
N ASN A 294 10.54 5.60 -8.15
CA ASN A 294 10.06 6.78 -7.45
C ASN A 294 8.67 6.54 -6.82
N LEU A 295 8.61 5.66 -5.82
CA LEU A 295 7.37 5.32 -5.13
C LEU A 295 7.01 6.42 -4.12
N ILE A 296 5.79 6.96 -4.23
CA ILE A 296 5.30 8.04 -3.36
C ILE A 296 4.21 7.61 -2.38
N GLY A 297 3.80 6.37 -2.45
CA GLY A 297 2.84 5.72 -1.57
C GLY A 297 2.62 4.28 -2.00
N ALA A 298 2.08 3.47 -1.09
CA ALA A 298 1.69 2.10 -1.38
C ALA A 298 0.52 1.67 -0.50
N ASP A 299 -0.19 0.62 -0.94
CA ASP A 299 -1.12 -0.11 -0.09
C ASP A 299 -1.00 -1.62 -0.25
N MET A 300 -1.53 -2.33 0.74
CA MET A 300 -1.78 -3.76 0.76
C MET A 300 -3.22 -3.98 1.22
N VAL A 301 -4.05 -4.63 0.39
CA VAL A 301 -5.50 -4.67 0.53
C VAL A 301 -6.07 -6.09 0.54
N GLU A 302 -7.37 -6.21 0.82
CA GLU A 302 -8.23 -7.40 0.73
C GLU A 302 -7.88 -8.55 1.67
N VAL A 303 -7.01 -8.34 2.68
CA VAL A 303 -6.82 -9.35 3.73
C VAL A 303 -8.09 -9.44 4.58
N SER A 304 -8.75 -10.58 4.51
CA SER A 304 -10.02 -10.87 5.21
C SER A 304 -9.86 -11.96 6.26
N PRO A 305 -9.52 -11.63 7.52
CA PRO A 305 -9.26 -12.59 8.58
C PRO A 305 -10.40 -13.59 8.85
N PRO A 306 -11.70 -13.21 8.74
CA PRO A 306 -12.79 -14.17 8.95
C PRO A 306 -12.80 -15.34 7.97
N LEU A 307 -12.12 -15.20 6.82
CA LEU A 307 -12.04 -16.22 5.77
C LEU A 307 -10.77 -17.09 5.86
N ASP A 308 -9.90 -16.81 6.84
CA ASP A 308 -8.67 -17.58 7.09
C ASP A 308 -8.58 -18.01 8.57
N GLN A 309 -8.89 -19.25 8.83
CA GLN A 309 -8.83 -19.82 10.19
C GLN A 309 -7.40 -19.96 10.73
N SER A 310 -6.39 -20.00 9.86
CA SER A 310 -4.99 -20.18 10.24
C SER A 310 -4.27 -18.87 10.56
N GLY A 311 -4.77 -17.73 10.07
CA GLY A 311 -4.11 -16.43 10.11
C GLY A 311 -2.89 -16.33 9.16
N GLY A 312 -2.69 -17.32 8.29
CA GLY A 312 -1.58 -17.36 7.33
C GLY A 312 -1.62 -16.21 6.34
N THR A 313 -2.80 -15.84 5.87
CA THR A 313 -3.00 -14.72 4.93
C THR A 313 -2.54 -13.40 5.54
N ALA A 314 -2.87 -13.13 6.81
CA ALA A 314 -2.42 -11.93 7.48
C ALA A 314 -0.89 -11.89 7.66
N LEU A 315 -0.24 -13.05 7.88
CA LEU A 315 1.22 -13.14 7.91
C LEU A 315 1.84 -12.85 6.53
N VAL A 316 1.24 -13.36 5.46
CA VAL A 316 1.67 -13.04 4.09
C VAL A 316 1.48 -11.55 3.82
N GLY A 317 0.31 -10.97 4.15
CA GLY A 317 0.03 -9.54 4.00
C GLY A 317 1.01 -8.67 4.80
N ALA A 318 1.33 -9.05 6.04
CA ALA A 318 2.33 -8.36 6.84
C ALA A 318 3.74 -8.42 6.19
N SER A 319 4.09 -9.58 5.59
CA SER A 319 5.37 -9.74 4.88
C SER A 319 5.43 -8.85 3.64
N ILE A 320 4.37 -8.79 2.85
CA ILE A 320 4.27 -7.89 1.69
C ILE A 320 4.32 -6.42 2.14
N ALA A 321 3.58 -6.02 3.17
CA ALA A 321 3.62 -4.66 3.69
C ALA A 321 5.04 -4.27 4.16
N PHE A 322 5.82 -5.20 4.74
CA PHE A 322 7.21 -4.96 5.09
C PHE A 322 8.12 -4.80 3.86
N GLU A 323 7.92 -5.60 2.81
CA GLU A 323 8.65 -5.40 1.54
C GLU A 323 8.31 -4.03 0.94
N LEU A 324 7.03 -3.62 0.92
CA LEU A 324 6.60 -2.28 0.47
C LEU A 324 7.23 -1.17 1.31
N LEU A 325 7.30 -1.33 2.64
CA LEU A 325 8.00 -0.39 3.52
C LEU A 325 9.47 -0.25 3.15
N CYS A 326 10.15 -1.34 2.84
CA CYS A 326 11.55 -1.30 2.37
C CYS A 326 11.68 -0.50 1.07
N LEU A 327 10.80 -0.73 0.10
CA LEU A 327 10.80 0.01 -1.17
C LEU A 327 10.56 1.52 -0.97
N LEU A 328 9.58 1.88 -0.14
CA LEU A 328 9.26 3.28 0.16
C LEU A 328 10.42 3.98 0.89
N ALA A 329 11.09 3.27 1.81
CA ALA A 329 12.23 3.82 2.55
C ALA A 329 13.43 4.09 1.62
N GLU A 330 13.76 3.17 0.71
CA GLU A 330 14.78 3.40 -0.32
C GLU A 330 14.41 4.58 -1.22
N ALA A 331 13.17 4.61 -1.75
CA ALA A 331 12.69 5.70 -2.60
C ALA A 331 12.74 7.07 -1.89
N ARG A 332 12.40 7.11 -0.60
CA ARG A 332 12.47 8.34 0.22
C ARG A 332 13.90 8.80 0.43
N ALA A 333 14.80 7.87 0.79
CA ALA A 333 16.21 8.18 1.01
C ALA A 333 16.88 8.73 -0.26
N GLU A 334 16.60 8.12 -1.43
CA GLU A 334 17.11 8.57 -2.72
C GLU A 334 16.59 9.95 -3.14
N ARG A 335 15.29 10.25 -2.89
CA ARG A 335 14.75 11.60 -3.13
C ARG A 335 15.45 12.62 -2.26
N SER A 336 15.63 12.35 -0.98
CA SER A 336 16.32 13.27 -0.06
C SER A 336 17.76 13.55 -0.46
N ALA A 337 18.48 12.54 -0.96
CA ALA A 337 19.84 12.69 -1.46
C ALA A 337 19.91 13.58 -2.71
N ARG A 338 18.97 13.42 -3.65
CA ARG A 338 18.86 14.26 -4.86
C ARG A 338 18.54 15.70 -4.51
N ASP A 339 17.59 15.95 -3.61
CA ASP A 339 17.21 17.31 -3.19
C ASP A 339 18.38 18.03 -2.51
N THR A 340 19.18 17.33 -1.71
CA THR A 340 20.38 17.88 -1.08
C THR A 340 21.43 18.26 -2.11
N GLN A 341 21.65 17.44 -3.14
CA GLN A 341 22.62 17.74 -4.21
C GLN A 341 22.20 18.99 -5.02
N LEU A 342 20.89 19.14 -5.31
CA LEU A 342 20.36 20.29 -6.04
C LEU A 342 20.41 21.59 -5.23
N SER A 343 20.39 21.53 -3.91
CA SER A 343 20.47 22.71 -3.02
C SER A 343 21.91 23.23 -2.81
N VAL A 344 22.91 22.47 -3.22
CA VAL A 344 24.35 22.84 -3.08
C VAL A 344 24.91 23.46 -4.38
N VAL A 345 24.15 23.42 -5.47
CA VAL A 345 24.48 24.04 -6.76
C VAL A 345 23.75 25.36 -6.90
#